data_d92af6c01bdd6450cb164d1cb56076c2
#
_entry.id   d92af6c01bdd6450cb164d1cb56076c2
#
_cell.length_a   1.000
_cell.length_b   1.000
_cell.length_c   1.000
_cell.angle_alpha   90.00
_cell.angle_beta   90.00
_cell.angle_gamma   90.00
#
_symmetry.space_group_name_H-M   'P 1'
#
loop_
_entity.id
_entity.type
_entity.pdbx_description
1 polymer ?
#
loop_
_entity_poly.entity_id
_entity_poly.type
_entity_poly.pdbx_seq_one_letter_code
_entity_poly.pdbx_strand_id
1 'polypeptide(L)'
;MAANHLSQSMSDVGIEIRRFKTGTPARLDKRSIDFTQMEEQKGDEHVVPFSFTNTEDDIKRDQISCWLCYTNEETHEIIRNNISRSPLFSGVIEGTGPRYCPSIEDKVMKFPDKNRHQIFIEPEGENTNEMYMGGMSSSLPEDVQYAMIRSMKGLEHAKIVRNAYAIEYDCINAINLKPTLEFKDVAGLYGAGQINGSSGYEEAAVQGLMAGINAALKILGRNSLVLDRSQAYIGVLIDDLVTKETREPYRMMTSRAEYRLLLRQDNADLRLTDIGHDIGLIDDERYKKFCHKRELINSEIDRLDSTMVGANKSIQEFLTSMGSTTLKTAASLSELIRRPELSYEAIAPIDPERNELPEDVIDQINISIKYKGYIDRQKEQVNQFKKLENRRIPADIDYNDVTNLRKEARQKLMLIKPENIGQASRISGVSPADVTVLLIYLKSRK
;
A
#
# COMPACT_ATOMS: atom_id res chain seq x y z
N MET A 1 6.79 -24.77 15.63
CA MET A 1 7.11 -25.82 14.64
C MET A 1 6.55 -25.39 13.29
N ALA A 2 7.25 -25.64 12.19
CA ALA A 2 6.75 -25.38 10.85
C ALA A 2 5.58 -26.31 10.51
N ALA A 3 4.57 -25.81 9.80
CA ALA A 3 3.40 -26.58 9.36
C ALA A 3 3.71 -27.37 8.07
N ASN A 4 4.69 -28.27 8.13
CA ASN A 4 5.29 -28.93 6.97
C ASN A 4 4.32 -29.77 6.13
N HIS A 5 3.18 -30.18 6.69
CA HIS A 5 2.18 -30.99 5.97
C HIS A 5 1.07 -30.17 5.32
N LEU A 6 0.97 -28.87 5.62
CA LEU A 6 -0.10 -28.01 5.08
C LEU A 6 -0.01 -27.87 3.55
N SER A 7 1.19 -27.63 3.03
CA SER A 7 1.41 -27.48 1.58
C SER A 7 1.03 -28.75 0.82
N GLN A 8 1.37 -29.93 1.37
CA GLN A 8 0.99 -31.20 0.79
C GLN A 8 -0.53 -31.38 0.80
N SER A 9 -1.20 -31.11 1.93
CA SER A 9 -2.66 -31.20 2.04
C SER A 9 -3.37 -30.25 1.06
N MET A 10 -2.80 -29.06 0.81
CA MET A 10 -3.32 -28.13 -0.19
C MET A 10 -3.11 -28.66 -1.62
N SER A 11 -1.94 -29.25 -1.90
CA SER A 11 -1.67 -29.88 -3.20
C SER A 11 -2.60 -31.07 -3.47
N ASP A 12 -2.92 -31.86 -2.44
CA ASP A 12 -3.80 -33.02 -2.55
C ASP A 12 -5.24 -32.64 -2.95
N VAL A 13 -5.67 -31.40 -2.63
CA VAL A 13 -6.95 -30.84 -3.07
C VAL A 13 -6.84 -30.00 -4.37
N GLY A 14 -5.70 -30.11 -5.08
CA GLY A 14 -5.50 -29.50 -6.39
C GLY A 14 -5.00 -28.05 -6.38
N ILE A 15 -4.58 -27.51 -5.23
CA ILE A 15 -4.05 -26.14 -5.15
C ILE A 15 -2.58 -26.13 -5.58
N GLU A 16 -2.24 -25.30 -6.56
CA GLU A 16 -0.87 -25.09 -7.04
C GLU A 16 -0.04 -24.38 -5.97
N ILE A 17 1.02 -25.02 -5.49
CA ILE A 17 1.99 -24.48 -4.53
C ILE A 17 3.19 -23.92 -5.26
N ARG A 18 3.67 -22.76 -4.81
CA ARG A 18 4.89 -22.07 -5.24
C ARG A 18 5.80 -21.84 -4.03
N ARG A 19 7.06 -21.54 -4.30
CA ARG A 19 8.03 -21.24 -3.26
C ARG A 19 8.65 -19.88 -3.45
N PHE A 20 8.59 -19.07 -2.40
CA PHE A 20 9.25 -17.77 -2.32
C PHE A 20 10.30 -17.76 -1.22
N LYS A 21 11.17 -16.76 -1.24
CA LYS A 21 12.16 -16.52 -0.21
C LYS A 21 12.06 -15.12 0.34
N THR A 22 12.52 -14.96 1.56
CA THR A 22 12.77 -13.67 2.21
C THR A 22 14.00 -13.79 3.09
N GLY A 23 14.38 -12.71 3.76
CA GLY A 23 15.49 -12.71 4.69
C GLY A 23 15.23 -11.71 5.81
N THR A 24 15.97 -11.90 6.90
CA THR A 24 15.98 -10.98 8.03
C THR A 24 17.41 -10.55 8.32
N PRO A 25 17.68 -9.31 8.78
CA PRO A 25 19.01 -8.89 9.19
C PRO A 25 19.38 -9.42 10.58
N ALA A 26 20.64 -9.27 10.94
CA ALA A 26 21.10 -9.54 12.29
C ALA A 26 20.43 -8.61 13.31
N ARG A 27 20.33 -9.09 14.57
CA ARG A 27 20.01 -8.25 15.74
C ARG A 27 21.29 -7.98 16.50
N LEU A 28 21.48 -6.74 16.91
CA LEU A 28 22.65 -6.27 17.63
C LEU A 28 22.30 -5.91 19.08
N ASP A 29 23.27 -6.04 19.97
CA ASP A 29 23.17 -5.53 21.35
C ASP A 29 23.37 -4.00 21.35
N LYS A 30 22.34 -3.23 21.70
CA LYS A 30 22.34 -1.77 21.80
C LYS A 30 23.57 -1.22 22.53
N ARG A 31 24.01 -1.89 23.59
CA ARG A 31 25.15 -1.50 24.44
C ARG A 31 26.51 -1.58 23.77
N SER A 32 26.57 -2.24 22.61
CA SER A 32 27.80 -2.41 21.82
C SER A 32 27.88 -1.48 20.60
N ILE A 33 26.96 -0.55 20.47
CA ILE A 33 26.84 0.37 19.34
C ILE A 33 27.27 1.78 19.76
N ASP A 34 28.10 2.43 18.96
CA ASP A 34 28.46 3.84 19.14
C ASP A 34 27.54 4.73 18.29
N PHE A 35 26.42 5.14 18.89
CA PHE A 35 25.44 6.01 18.25
C PHE A 35 25.95 7.41 17.94
N THR A 36 27.06 7.85 18.56
CA THR A 36 27.63 9.19 18.29
C THR A 36 28.16 9.33 16.87
N GLN A 37 28.39 8.23 16.19
CA GLN A 37 28.86 8.17 14.79
C GLN A 37 27.74 7.98 13.78
N MET A 38 26.48 8.00 14.22
CA MET A 38 25.30 7.80 13.41
C MET A 38 24.40 9.04 13.38
N GLU A 39 23.58 9.16 12.36
CA GLU A 39 22.59 10.22 12.26
C GLU A 39 21.29 9.78 12.96
N GLU A 40 20.91 10.53 14.02
CA GLU A 40 19.67 10.26 14.74
C GLU A 40 18.46 10.63 13.89
N GLN A 41 17.52 9.71 13.76
CA GLN A 41 16.22 9.88 13.10
C GLN A 41 15.15 9.93 14.19
N LYS A 42 14.73 11.14 14.55
CA LYS A 42 13.65 11.37 15.53
C LYS A 42 12.30 11.06 14.90
N GLY A 43 11.29 10.82 15.74
CA GLY A 43 9.91 10.78 15.31
C GLY A 43 9.36 12.14 14.90
N ASP A 44 8.13 12.16 14.39
CA ASP A 44 7.45 13.37 13.95
C ASP A 44 7.17 14.31 15.14
N GLU A 45 7.34 15.62 14.94
CA GLU A 45 7.00 16.64 15.97
C GLU A 45 5.49 16.66 16.24
N HIS A 46 4.70 16.49 15.18
CA HIS A 46 3.25 16.38 15.24
C HIS A 46 2.83 14.99 14.81
N VAL A 47 2.28 14.22 15.76
CA VAL A 47 1.96 12.80 15.51
C VAL A 47 0.53 12.66 15.06
N VAL A 48 0.33 12.23 13.81
CA VAL A 48 -1.00 11.93 13.27
C VAL A 48 -1.34 10.47 13.56
N PRO A 49 -2.46 10.19 14.29
CA PRO A 49 -2.90 8.83 14.55
C PRO A 49 -3.19 8.03 13.29
N PHE A 50 -2.90 6.73 13.31
CA PHE A 50 -3.30 5.83 12.21
C PHE A 50 -4.78 5.47 12.24
N SER A 51 -5.46 5.62 13.39
CA SER A 51 -6.88 5.33 13.55
C SER A 51 -7.69 6.62 13.60
N PHE A 52 -8.77 6.70 12.84
CA PHE A 52 -9.74 7.81 12.90
C PHE A 52 -10.54 7.88 14.21
N THR A 53 -10.35 6.93 15.12
CA THR A 53 -10.96 6.93 16.46
C THR A 53 -10.03 7.47 17.54
N ASN A 54 -8.76 7.73 17.20
CA ASN A 54 -7.77 8.31 18.09
C ASN A 54 -7.52 9.78 17.76
N THR A 55 -7.18 10.53 18.78
CA THR A 55 -6.64 11.88 18.69
C THR A 55 -5.14 11.87 19.01
N GLU A 56 -4.43 12.98 18.79
CA GLU A 56 -3.03 13.11 19.19
C GLU A 56 -2.84 12.86 20.69
N ASP A 57 -3.79 13.28 21.51
CA ASP A 57 -3.74 13.10 22.98
C ASP A 57 -3.79 11.62 23.39
N ASP A 58 -4.47 10.76 22.62
CA ASP A 58 -4.55 9.31 22.89
C ASP A 58 -3.23 8.59 22.68
N ILE A 59 -2.32 9.16 21.87
CA ILE A 59 -1.04 8.53 21.50
C ILE A 59 0.16 9.33 22.02
N LYS A 60 -0.06 10.25 22.94
CA LYS A 60 0.98 11.10 23.53
C LYS A 60 1.95 10.26 24.34
N ARG A 61 3.17 10.09 23.84
CA ARG A 61 4.27 9.37 24.51
C ARG A 61 5.62 9.87 24.00
N ASP A 62 6.67 9.61 24.79
CA ASP A 62 8.03 9.85 24.33
C ASP A 62 8.32 8.97 23.10
N GLN A 63 8.77 9.60 22.03
CA GLN A 63 9.10 8.89 20.81
C GLN A 63 10.51 8.31 20.90
N ILE A 64 10.69 7.12 20.30
CA ILE A 64 11.95 6.41 20.28
C ILE A 64 12.63 6.66 18.93
N SER A 65 13.88 7.16 18.97
CA SER A 65 14.67 7.41 17.76
C SER A 65 15.20 6.13 17.14
N CYS A 66 15.34 6.15 15.80
CA CYS A 66 16.16 5.25 15.04
C CYS A 66 17.49 5.94 14.67
N TRP A 67 18.46 5.19 14.18
CA TRP A 67 19.75 5.75 13.75
C TRP A 67 20.08 5.29 12.35
N LEU A 68 20.59 6.23 11.55
CA LEU A 68 21.00 5.99 10.19
C LEU A 68 22.52 5.82 10.14
N CYS A 69 22.97 4.73 9.54
CA CYS A 69 24.34 4.48 9.18
C CYS A 69 24.45 3.94 7.75
N TYR A 70 25.67 3.69 7.28
CA TYR A 70 25.91 3.28 5.90
C TYR A 70 26.93 2.17 5.83
N THR A 71 26.75 1.26 4.87
CA THR A 71 27.83 0.37 4.40
C THR A 71 28.94 1.22 3.74
N ASN A 72 30.10 0.66 3.58
CA ASN A 72 31.24 1.29 2.92
C ASN A 72 31.93 0.30 1.94
N GLU A 73 32.99 0.72 1.29
CA GLU A 73 33.68 -0.09 0.30
C GLU A 73 34.26 -1.38 0.93
N GLU A 74 34.83 -1.30 2.14
CA GLU A 74 35.31 -2.47 2.87
C GLU A 74 34.20 -3.48 3.13
N THR A 75 33.01 -3.00 3.55
CA THR A 75 31.81 -3.84 3.70
C THR A 75 31.45 -4.56 2.40
N HIS A 76 31.51 -3.81 1.28
CA HIS A 76 31.17 -4.36 -0.04
C HIS A 76 32.23 -5.38 -0.52
N GLU A 77 33.51 -5.15 -0.26
CA GLU A 77 34.59 -6.12 -0.59
C GLU A 77 34.44 -7.41 0.22
N ILE A 78 34.15 -7.31 1.52
CA ILE A 78 33.88 -8.49 2.34
C ILE A 78 32.74 -9.31 1.74
N ILE A 79 31.65 -8.67 1.34
CA ILE A 79 30.49 -9.35 0.74
C ILE A 79 30.89 -9.99 -0.60
N ARG A 80 31.54 -9.24 -1.52
CA ARG A 80 31.94 -9.75 -2.84
C ARG A 80 32.87 -10.98 -2.72
N ASN A 81 33.84 -10.91 -1.82
CA ASN A 81 34.82 -12.00 -1.61
C ASN A 81 34.19 -13.27 -1.02
N ASN A 82 33.00 -13.16 -0.42
CA ASN A 82 32.30 -14.27 0.21
C ASN A 82 30.98 -14.65 -0.49
N ILE A 83 30.71 -14.11 -1.66
CA ILE A 83 29.43 -14.30 -2.36
C ILE A 83 29.13 -15.78 -2.64
N SER A 84 30.15 -16.58 -2.96
CA SER A 84 30.01 -18.01 -3.19
C SER A 84 29.60 -18.83 -1.96
N ARG A 85 29.76 -18.25 -0.78
CA ARG A 85 29.34 -18.85 0.51
C ARG A 85 27.88 -18.51 0.87
N SER A 86 27.24 -17.63 0.11
CA SER A 86 25.82 -17.28 0.33
C SER A 86 24.91 -18.38 -0.21
N PRO A 87 24.00 -18.95 0.60
CA PRO A 87 22.99 -19.91 0.14
C PRO A 87 22.12 -19.38 -0.99
N LEU A 88 21.95 -18.06 -1.09
CA LEU A 88 21.22 -17.40 -2.17
C LEU A 88 21.92 -17.51 -3.53
N PHE A 89 23.27 -17.49 -3.54
CA PHE A 89 24.08 -17.50 -4.76
C PHE A 89 24.66 -18.89 -5.05
N SER A 90 24.72 -19.79 -4.08
CA SER A 90 25.18 -21.18 -4.26
C SER A 90 24.10 -22.14 -4.78
N GLY A 91 22.85 -21.68 -4.93
CA GLY A 91 21.75 -22.50 -5.40
C GLY A 91 21.08 -23.39 -4.34
N VAL A 92 21.44 -23.23 -3.06
CA VAL A 92 20.78 -23.94 -1.96
C VAL A 92 19.38 -23.42 -1.73
N ILE A 93 19.17 -22.11 -1.95
CA ILE A 93 17.86 -21.45 -1.90
C ILE A 93 17.34 -21.28 -3.33
N GLU A 94 16.21 -21.91 -3.64
CA GLU A 94 15.59 -21.91 -4.97
C GLU A 94 14.44 -20.90 -5.10
N GLY A 95 13.87 -20.48 -3.97
CA GLY A 95 12.72 -19.56 -3.92
C GLY A 95 13.00 -18.19 -4.55
N THR A 96 12.02 -17.63 -5.25
CA THR A 96 12.10 -16.25 -5.78
C THR A 96 12.00 -15.24 -4.65
N GLY A 97 12.95 -14.30 -4.59
CA GLY A 97 12.99 -13.25 -3.58
C GLY A 97 12.17 -12.01 -3.95
N PRO A 98 11.86 -11.15 -2.96
CA PRO A 98 11.12 -9.93 -3.18
C PRO A 98 11.97 -8.90 -3.95
N ARG A 99 11.36 -8.28 -4.95
CA ARG A 99 12.01 -7.27 -5.82
C ARG A 99 12.45 -6.01 -5.06
N TYR A 100 11.64 -5.59 -4.08
CA TYR A 100 11.80 -4.31 -3.39
C TYR A 100 12.46 -4.42 -2.00
N CYS A 101 12.81 -5.61 -1.56
CA CYS A 101 13.57 -5.85 -0.33
C CYS A 101 14.67 -6.89 -0.59
N PRO A 102 15.65 -6.56 -1.46
CA PRO A 102 16.76 -7.46 -1.74
C PRO A 102 17.67 -7.59 -0.52
N SER A 103 18.35 -8.72 -0.39
CA SER A 103 19.42 -8.89 0.58
C SER A 103 20.56 -7.89 0.34
N ILE A 104 21.44 -7.70 1.32
CA ILE A 104 22.57 -6.79 1.12
C ILE A 104 23.50 -7.32 0.04
N GLU A 105 23.66 -8.65 -0.08
CA GLU A 105 24.42 -9.28 -1.17
C GLU A 105 23.83 -8.94 -2.54
N ASP A 106 22.50 -9.01 -2.67
CA ASP A 106 21.79 -8.64 -3.89
C ASP A 106 22.01 -7.16 -4.24
N LYS A 107 22.00 -6.27 -3.24
CA LYS A 107 22.22 -4.82 -3.45
C LYS A 107 23.63 -4.56 -3.96
N VAL A 108 24.64 -5.13 -3.29
CA VAL A 108 26.06 -4.95 -3.65
C VAL A 108 26.36 -5.52 -5.04
N MET A 109 25.77 -6.66 -5.40
CA MET A 109 25.99 -7.28 -6.71
C MET A 109 25.23 -6.60 -7.85
N LYS A 110 24.00 -6.13 -7.59
CA LYS A 110 23.15 -5.47 -8.62
C LYS A 110 23.51 -4.01 -8.85
N PHE A 111 24.09 -3.36 -7.84
CA PHE A 111 24.45 -1.93 -7.89
C PHE A 111 25.94 -1.73 -7.54
N PRO A 112 26.86 -2.30 -8.35
CA PRO A 112 28.29 -2.27 -8.07
C PRO A 112 28.90 -0.85 -8.02
N ASP A 113 28.28 0.11 -8.70
CA ASP A 113 28.72 1.51 -8.75
C ASP A 113 28.30 2.33 -7.51
N LYS A 114 27.54 1.73 -6.58
CA LYS A 114 27.14 2.40 -5.34
C LYS A 114 28.21 2.17 -4.27
N ASN A 115 28.78 3.25 -3.75
CA ASN A 115 29.84 3.19 -2.73
C ASN A 115 29.28 2.89 -1.34
N ARG A 116 27.97 3.06 -1.13
CA ARG A 116 27.30 2.82 0.15
C ARG A 116 25.84 2.50 -0.03
N HIS A 117 25.29 1.75 0.91
CA HIS A 117 23.85 1.51 1.09
C HIS A 117 23.43 1.99 2.46
N GLN A 118 22.24 2.55 2.54
CA GLN A 118 21.61 3.06 3.75
C GLN A 118 21.14 1.90 4.64
N ILE A 119 21.44 1.98 5.94
CA ILE A 119 21.11 1.01 6.96
C ILE A 119 20.50 1.74 8.15
N PHE A 120 19.36 1.27 8.61
CA PHE A 120 18.69 1.77 9.79
C PHE A 120 18.97 0.86 10.99
N ILE A 121 19.31 1.45 12.13
CA ILE A 121 19.44 0.76 13.41
C ILE A 121 18.20 1.12 14.23
N GLU A 122 17.32 0.15 14.39
CA GLU A 122 15.98 0.34 14.93
C GLU A 122 15.78 -0.48 16.21
N PRO A 123 15.25 0.09 17.31
CA PRO A 123 14.94 -0.71 18.49
C PRO A 123 13.85 -1.74 18.21
N GLU A 124 14.06 -2.98 18.62
CA GLU A 124 13.02 -4.03 18.53
C GLU A 124 11.87 -3.81 19.54
N GLY A 125 12.08 -2.97 20.54
CA GLY A 125 11.09 -2.61 21.55
C GLY A 125 11.68 -1.78 22.69
N GLU A 126 10.83 -1.19 23.51
CA GLU A 126 11.21 -0.27 24.59
C GLU A 126 12.03 -0.96 25.70
N ASN A 127 11.71 -2.21 26.00
CA ASN A 127 12.25 -2.95 27.14
C ASN A 127 13.31 -4.01 26.72
N THR A 128 13.91 -3.86 25.54
CA THR A 128 14.96 -4.76 25.04
C THR A 128 16.20 -3.98 24.62
N ASN A 129 17.36 -4.66 24.67
CA ASN A 129 18.60 -4.16 24.09
C ASN A 129 18.82 -4.69 22.66
N GLU A 130 17.85 -5.37 22.06
CA GLU A 130 17.97 -5.85 20.68
C GLU A 130 17.67 -4.70 19.69
N MET A 131 18.61 -4.51 18.75
CA MET A 131 18.51 -3.52 17.69
C MET A 131 18.43 -4.24 16.35
N TYR A 132 17.46 -3.88 15.53
CA TYR A 132 17.23 -4.40 14.19
C TYR A 132 18.05 -3.60 13.17
N MET A 133 18.72 -4.28 12.24
CA MET A 133 19.52 -3.64 11.18
C MET A 133 18.72 -3.54 9.88
N GLY A 134 17.79 -2.60 9.78
CA GLY A 134 16.96 -2.39 8.58
C GLY A 134 17.83 -2.16 7.33
N GLY A 135 17.61 -2.99 6.30
CA GLY A 135 18.36 -2.91 5.05
C GLY A 135 19.59 -3.82 4.92
N MET A 136 19.94 -4.59 5.98
CA MET A 136 21.11 -5.47 6.05
C MET A 136 20.74 -6.96 6.09
N SER A 137 19.57 -7.35 5.53
CA SER A 137 19.19 -8.76 5.41
C SER A 137 20.25 -9.54 4.65
N SER A 138 20.67 -10.70 5.17
CA SER A 138 21.75 -11.49 4.60
C SER A 138 21.55 -12.98 4.84
N SER A 139 22.12 -13.80 3.95
CA SER A 139 22.26 -15.25 4.13
C SER A 139 23.71 -15.69 4.30
N LEU A 140 24.65 -14.75 4.35
CA LEU A 140 26.08 -15.05 4.51
C LEU A 140 26.36 -15.73 5.86
N PRO A 141 27.40 -16.57 5.96
CA PRO A 141 27.81 -17.24 7.20
C PRO A 141 28.13 -16.24 8.32
N GLU A 142 28.08 -16.74 9.56
CA GLU A 142 28.25 -15.94 10.78
C GLU A 142 29.57 -15.14 10.82
N ASP A 143 30.69 -15.75 10.45
CA ASP A 143 32.00 -15.10 10.40
C ASP A 143 31.99 -13.89 9.43
N VAL A 144 31.31 -14.02 8.30
CA VAL A 144 31.17 -12.94 7.31
C VAL A 144 30.24 -11.87 7.84
N GLN A 145 29.16 -12.25 8.52
CA GLN A 145 28.25 -11.27 9.14
C GLN A 145 28.97 -10.41 10.17
N TYR A 146 29.80 -10.99 11.03
CA TYR A 146 30.62 -10.22 11.97
C TYR A 146 31.57 -9.27 11.25
N ALA A 147 32.28 -9.75 10.22
CA ALA A 147 33.23 -8.95 9.47
C ALA A 147 32.55 -7.75 8.77
N MET A 148 31.45 -7.98 8.03
CA MET A 148 30.76 -6.93 7.29
C MET A 148 30.06 -5.92 8.21
N ILE A 149 29.54 -6.33 9.36
CA ILE A 149 28.87 -5.42 10.30
C ILE A 149 29.93 -4.54 10.97
N ARG A 150 31.06 -5.13 11.40
CA ARG A 150 32.11 -4.41 12.11
C ARG A 150 32.98 -3.50 11.22
N SER A 151 32.87 -3.61 9.91
CA SER A 151 33.48 -2.65 8.96
C SER A 151 32.72 -1.31 8.88
N MET A 152 31.50 -1.23 9.45
CA MET A 152 30.67 -0.05 9.40
C MET A 152 30.94 0.90 10.58
N LYS A 153 30.92 2.22 10.34
CA LYS A 153 31.13 3.24 11.38
C LYS A 153 30.08 3.14 12.50
N GLY A 154 30.57 3.14 13.73
CA GLY A 154 29.77 3.02 14.95
C GLY A 154 29.40 1.57 15.30
N LEU A 155 29.79 0.59 14.47
CA LEU A 155 29.55 -0.84 14.67
C LEU A 155 30.83 -1.66 14.83
N GLU A 156 32.00 -1.05 14.95
CA GLU A 156 33.30 -1.71 15.03
C GLU A 156 33.38 -2.72 16.19
N HIS A 157 32.62 -2.46 17.25
CA HIS A 157 32.56 -3.33 18.45
C HIS A 157 31.20 -4.02 18.60
N ALA A 158 30.35 -3.98 17.56
CA ALA A 158 29.01 -4.53 17.62
C ALA A 158 29.01 -6.03 17.98
N LYS A 159 28.08 -6.40 18.86
CA LYS A 159 27.81 -7.78 19.24
C LYS A 159 26.50 -8.23 18.59
N ILE A 160 26.56 -9.31 17.84
CA ILE A 160 25.40 -9.93 17.25
C ILE A 160 24.71 -10.76 18.35
N VAL A 161 23.44 -10.46 18.60
CA VAL A 161 22.56 -11.23 19.51
C VAL A 161 21.91 -12.36 18.75
N ARG A 162 21.56 -12.09 17.50
CA ARG A 162 20.90 -13.05 16.62
C ARG A 162 21.40 -12.84 15.19
N ASN A 163 21.88 -13.90 14.56
CA ASN A 163 22.40 -13.83 13.19
C ASN A 163 21.30 -13.53 12.18
N ALA A 164 21.68 -12.89 11.08
CA ALA A 164 20.85 -12.80 9.88
C ALA A 164 20.66 -14.19 9.27
N TYR A 165 19.50 -14.40 8.64
CA TYR A 165 19.21 -15.65 7.94
C TYR A 165 18.20 -15.44 6.82
N ALA A 166 18.21 -16.34 5.84
CA ALA A 166 17.18 -16.40 4.80
C ALA A 166 16.15 -17.49 5.12
N ILE A 167 14.94 -17.29 4.63
CA ILE A 167 13.81 -18.21 4.79
C ILE A 167 13.22 -18.46 3.42
N GLU A 168 12.90 -19.71 3.12
CA GLU A 168 11.97 -20.09 2.09
C GLU A 168 10.60 -20.39 2.69
N TYR A 169 9.54 -20.07 1.97
CA TYR A 169 8.17 -20.33 2.39
C TYR A 169 7.30 -20.71 1.19
N ASP A 170 6.36 -21.60 1.46
CA ASP A 170 5.40 -22.01 0.48
C ASP A 170 4.28 -20.97 0.37
N CYS A 171 3.79 -20.77 -0.84
CA CYS A 171 2.62 -19.94 -1.13
C CYS A 171 1.83 -20.57 -2.27
N ILE A 172 0.61 -20.10 -2.47
CA ILE A 172 -0.25 -20.54 -3.58
C ILE A 172 -0.07 -19.65 -4.79
N ASN A 173 -0.51 -20.15 -5.94
CA ASN A 173 -0.80 -19.30 -7.08
C ASN A 173 -2.12 -18.55 -6.82
N ALA A 174 -2.05 -17.25 -6.47
CA ALA A 174 -3.22 -16.48 -6.03
C ALA A 174 -4.29 -16.27 -7.12
N ILE A 175 -3.99 -16.56 -8.41
CA ILE A 175 -5.04 -16.59 -9.46
C ILE A 175 -6.12 -17.65 -9.21
N ASN A 176 -5.87 -18.63 -8.34
CA ASN A 176 -6.86 -19.62 -7.91
C ASN A 176 -7.87 -19.09 -6.89
N LEU A 177 -7.73 -17.84 -6.47
CA LEU A 177 -8.69 -17.16 -5.59
C LEU A 177 -9.68 -16.33 -6.39
N LYS A 178 -10.89 -16.23 -5.84
CA LYS A 178 -11.90 -15.23 -6.23
C LYS A 178 -11.52 -13.86 -5.66
N PRO A 179 -12.13 -12.76 -6.14
CA PRO A 179 -11.97 -11.43 -5.51
C PRO A 179 -12.39 -11.37 -4.03
N THR A 180 -13.14 -12.34 -3.55
CA THR A 180 -13.51 -12.53 -2.13
C THR A 180 -12.41 -13.18 -1.29
N LEU A 181 -11.29 -13.59 -1.91
CA LEU A 181 -10.22 -14.42 -1.36
C LEU A 181 -10.63 -15.88 -1.05
N GLU A 182 -11.82 -16.31 -1.45
CA GLU A 182 -12.21 -17.71 -1.45
C GLU A 182 -11.54 -18.47 -2.59
N PHE A 183 -11.11 -19.70 -2.36
CA PHE A 183 -10.60 -20.55 -3.44
C PHE A 183 -11.71 -20.85 -4.47
N LYS A 184 -11.33 -20.85 -5.75
CA LYS A 184 -12.27 -21.11 -6.86
C LYS A 184 -12.83 -22.54 -6.81
N ASP A 185 -11.96 -23.50 -6.50
CA ASP A 185 -12.26 -24.93 -6.59
C ASP A 185 -12.55 -25.58 -5.23
N VAL A 186 -12.35 -24.86 -4.12
CA VAL A 186 -12.60 -25.36 -2.76
C VAL A 186 -13.52 -24.38 -2.01
N ALA A 187 -14.80 -24.67 -2.00
CA ALA A 187 -15.81 -23.82 -1.37
C ALA A 187 -15.60 -23.72 0.16
N GLY A 188 -15.65 -22.50 0.69
CA GLY A 188 -15.50 -22.22 2.12
C GLY A 188 -14.05 -22.14 2.60
N LEU A 189 -13.07 -22.37 1.74
CA LEU A 189 -11.66 -22.15 2.03
C LEU A 189 -11.24 -20.76 1.53
N TYR A 190 -10.55 -19.99 2.40
CA TYR A 190 -10.05 -18.65 2.09
C TYR A 190 -8.55 -18.58 2.32
N GLY A 191 -7.85 -17.81 1.47
CA GLY A 191 -6.42 -17.56 1.61
C GLY A 191 -6.16 -16.10 2.00
N ALA A 192 -5.19 -15.85 2.91
CA ALA A 192 -4.80 -14.50 3.30
C ALA A 192 -3.32 -14.42 3.68
N GLY A 193 -2.67 -13.32 3.32
CA GLY A 193 -1.32 -12.99 3.74
C GLY A 193 -0.24 -13.82 3.06
N GLN A 194 0.69 -14.35 3.84
CA GLN A 194 1.88 -15.05 3.34
C GLN A 194 1.53 -16.19 2.37
N ILE A 195 0.47 -16.94 2.65
CA ILE A 195 0.04 -18.06 1.80
C ILE A 195 -0.35 -17.58 0.38
N ASN A 196 -0.81 -16.35 0.23
CA ASN A 196 -1.11 -15.73 -1.07
C ASN A 196 0.13 -15.08 -1.73
N GLY A 197 1.32 -15.30 -1.19
CA GLY A 197 2.56 -14.69 -1.69
C GLY A 197 2.71 -13.20 -1.32
N SER A 198 2.03 -12.72 -0.27
CA SER A 198 2.08 -11.33 0.21
C SER A 198 2.36 -11.31 1.71
N SER A 199 3.63 -11.09 2.08
CA SER A 199 4.13 -11.23 3.45
C SER A 199 4.30 -9.90 4.21
N GLY A 200 4.00 -8.75 3.61
CA GLY A 200 3.97 -7.48 4.33
C GLY A 200 2.86 -7.48 5.39
N TYR A 201 3.12 -6.87 6.55
CA TYR A 201 2.19 -6.92 7.68
C TYR A 201 0.83 -6.33 7.34
N GLU A 202 0.83 -5.16 6.70
CA GLU A 202 -0.38 -4.43 6.31
C GLU A 202 -1.16 -5.20 5.24
N GLU A 203 -0.46 -5.73 4.23
CA GLU A 203 -1.07 -6.53 3.17
C GLU A 203 -1.70 -7.82 3.73
N ALA A 204 -1.03 -8.48 4.66
CA ALA A 204 -1.54 -9.69 5.29
C ALA A 204 -2.77 -9.41 6.17
N ALA A 205 -2.71 -8.34 6.98
CA ALA A 205 -3.79 -7.94 7.87
C ALA A 205 -5.07 -7.63 7.11
N VAL A 206 -4.99 -6.82 6.04
CA VAL A 206 -6.19 -6.45 5.27
C VAL A 206 -6.73 -7.59 4.43
N GLN A 207 -5.88 -8.53 3.97
CA GLN A 207 -6.36 -9.77 3.34
C GLN A 207 -7.13 -10.63 4.33
N GLY A 208 -6.62 -10.79 5.56
CA GLY A 208 -7.31 -11.51 6.63
C GLY A 208 -8.66 -10.88 6.96
N LEU A 209 -8.72 -9.55 7.05
CA LEU A 209 -9.96 -8.81 7.25
C LEU A 209 -10.97 -9.10 6.13
N MET A 210 -10.57 -8.96 4.86
CA MET A 210 -11.48 -9.19 3.71
C MET A 210 -11.93 -10.65 3.59
N ALA A 211 -11.03 -11.60 3.85
CA ALA A 211 -11.37 -13.02 3.87
C ALA A 211 -12.40 -13.33 4.98
N GLY A 212 -12.17 -12.80 6.19
CA GLY A 212 -13.08 -12.95 7.32
C GLY A 212 -14.46 -12.32 7.09
N ILE A 213 -14.50 -11.10 6.54
CA ILE A 213 -15.76 -10.43 6.13
C ILE A 213 -16.54 -11.32 5.16
N ASN A 214 -15.89 -11.78 4.09
CA ASN A 214 -16.56 -12.54 3.05
C ASN A 214 -17.00 -13.93 3.53
N ALA A 215 -16.23 -14.57 4.41
CA ALA A 215 -16.63 -15.81 5.05
C ALA A 215 -17.88 -15.61 5.92
N ALA A 216 -17.92 -14.56 6.74
CA ALA A 216 -19.07 -14.23 7.58
C ALA A 216 -20.31 -13.88 6.74
N LEU A 217 -20.17 -13.01 5.73
CA LEU A 217 -21.27 -12.64 4.83
C LEU A 217 -21.86 -13.86 4.11
N LYS A 218 -21.00 -14.81 3.70
CA LYS A 218 -21.45 -16.06 3.07
C LYS A 218 -22.27 -16.92 4.03
N ILE A 219 -21.83 -17.08 5.29
CA ILE A 219 -22.58 -17.82 6.33
C ILE A 219 -23.92 -17.15 6.60
N LEU A 220 -23.95 -15.81 6.62
CA LEU A 220 -25.16 -15.02 6.84
C LEU A 220 -26.09 -14.95 5.62
N GLY A 221 -25.75 -15.57 4.50
CA GLY A 221 -26.52 -15.50 3.25
C GLY A 221 -26.59 -14.10 2.64
N ARG A 222 -25.62 -13.21 2.97
CA ARG A 222 -25.51 -11.84 2.45
C ARG A 222 -24.61 -11.79 1.22
N ASN A 223 -24.74 -10.72 0.44
CA ASN A 223 -23.86 -10.48 -0.70
C ASN A 223 -22.41 -10.29 -0.24
N SER A 224 -21.46 -10.84 -1.01
CA SER A 224 -20.04 -10.68 -0.76
C SER A 224 -19.60 -9.22 -0.92
N LEU A 225 -18.58 -8.82 -0.15
CA LEU A 225 -17.92 -7.53 -0.27
C LEU A 225 -16.67 -7.66 -1.15
N VAL A 226 -16.67 -6.95 -2.27
CA VAL A 226 -15.50 -6.77 -3.14
C VAL A 226 -15.28 -5.28 -3.31
N LEU A 227 -14.14 -4.77 -2.81
CA LEU A 227 -13.74 -3.39 -3.01
C LEU A 227 -13.02 -3.25 -4.34
N ASP A 228 -13.42 -2.28 -5.14
CA ASP A 228 -12.75 -2.01 -6.42
C ASP A 228 -11.46 -1.20 -6.25
N ARG A 229 -10.69 -1.11 -7.33
CA ARG A 229 -9.39 -0.40 -7.37
C ARG A 229 -9.50 1.11 -7.14
N SER A 230 -10.69 1.69 -7.22
CA SER A 230 -10.94 3.10 -6.95
C SER A 230 -11.42 3.38 -5.53
N GLN A 231 -11.79 2.34 -4.78
CA GLN A 231 -12.33 2.46 -3.42
C GLN A 231 -11.26 2.30 -2.35
N ALA A 232 -10.30 1.37 -2.53
CA ALA A 232 -9.28 1.11 -1.53
C ALA A 232 -8.00 0.49 -2.11
N TYR A 233 -6.87 0.69 -1.43
CA TYR A 233 -5.62 -0.01 -1.78
C TYR A 233 -5.75 -1.53 -1.67
N ILE A 234 -6.58 -2.04 -0.73
CA ILE A 234 -6.86 -3.48 -0.66
C ILE A 234 -7.59 -3.98 -1.91
N GLY A 235 -8.44 -3.16 -2.53
CA GLY A 235 -9.06 -3.47 -3.82
C GLY A 235 -8.01 -3.62 -4.94
N VAL A 236 -7.02 -2.72 -4.98
CA VAL A 236 -5.88 -2.82 -5.91
C VAL A 236 -5.08 -4.09 -5.65
N LEU A 237 -4.77 -4.39 -4.38
CA LEU A 237 -3.99 -5.55 -3.98
C LEU A 237 -4.68 -6.86 -4.37
N ILE A 238 -5.94 -7.03 -3.99
CA ILE A 238 -6.69 -8.27 -4.29
C ILE A 238 -6.86 -8.44 -5.81
N ASP A 239 -7.23 -7.38 -6.51
CA ASP A 239 -7.37 -7.44 -7.97
C ASP A 239 -6.04 -7.84 -8.64
N ASP A 240 -4.91 -7.27 -8.21
CA ASP A 240 -3.59 -7.65 -8.71
C ASP A 240 -3.26 -9.14 -8.43
N LEU A 241 -3.56 -9.63 -7.22
CA LEU A 241 -3.29 -11.02 -6.84
C LEU A 241 -4.10 -12.01 -7.68
N VAL A 242 -5.38 -11.75 -7.92
CA VAL A 242 -6.29 -12.70 -8.59
C VAL A 242 -6.27 -12.57 -10.12
N THR A 243 -5.71 -11.49 -10.68
CA THR A 243 -5.67 -11.24 -12.13
C THR A 243 -4.27 -11.26 -12.73
N LYS A 244 -3.24 -10.91 -11.96
CA LYS A 244 -1.85 -10.87 -12.41
C LYS A 244 -1.12 -12.07 -11.83
N GLU A 245 -0.72 -13.01 -12.65
CA GLU A 245 0.11 -14.13 -12.21
C GLU A 245 1.41 -13.63 -11.55
N THR A 246 1.41 -13.51 -10.22
CA THR A 246 2.56 -13.04 -9.46
C THR A 246 3.59 -14.16 -9.32
N ARG A 247 4.82 -13.91 -9.80
CA ARG A 247 5.94 -14.87 -9.75
C ARG A 247 7.01 -14.47 -8.73
N GLU A 248 6.75 -13.43 -7.98
CA GLU A 248 7.60 -12.88 -6.92
C GLU A 248 6.72 -12.45 -5.73
N PRO A 249 7.24 -12.36 -4.49
CA PRO A 249 6.46 -11.86 -3.36
C PRO A 249 5.82 -10.50 -3.68
N TYR A 250 4.50 -10.43 -3.51
CA TYR A 250 3.76 -9.20 -3.79
C TYR A 250 3.96 -8.18 -2.68
N ARG A 251 4.25 -6.94 -3.06
CA ARG A 251 4.27 -5.79 -2.17
C ARG A 251 3.38 -4.69 -2.74
N MET A 252 2.57 -4.10 -1.87
CA MET A 252 1.75 -2.94 -2.23
C MET A 252 2.63 -1.70 -2.33
N MET A 253 2.63 -1.09 -3.50
CA MET A 253 3.36 0.15 -3.78
C MET A 253 2.37 1.18 -4.32
N THR A 254 2.57 2.45 -3.98
CA THR A 254 1.72 3.54 -4.49
C THR A 254 1.68 3.60 -6.02
N SER A 255 2.76 3.16 -6.68
CA SER A 255 2.85 3.06 -8.15
C SER A 255 1.88 2.03 -8.76
N ARG A 256 1.33 1.10 -7.98
CA ARG A 256 0.36 0.11 -8.45
C ARG A 256 -1.07 0.66 -8.51
N ALA A 257 -1.34 1.76 -7.81
CA ALA A 257 -2.65 2.40 -7.77
C ALA A 257 -2.76 3.49 -8.84
N GLU A 258 -3.81 3.41 -9.66
CA GLU A 258 -4.11 4.38 -10.72
C GLU A 258 -4.71 5.67 -10.16
N TYR A 259 -5.45 5.58 -9.05
CA TYR A 259 -6.29 6.67 -8.51
C TYR A 259 -5.75 7.21 -7.18
N ARG A 260 -4.45 7.55 -7.12
CA ARG A 260 -3.75 7.94 -5.87
C ARG A 260 -4.33 9.16 -5.18
N LEU A 261 -4.88 10.13 -5.93
CA LEU A 261 -5.54 11.30 -5.34
C LEU A 261 -6.91 10.97 -4.70
N LEU A 262 -7.53 9.87 -5.11
CA LEU A 262 -8.74 9.37 -4.46
C LEU A 262 -8.42 8.47 -3.27
N LEU A 263 -7.36 7.67 -3.37
CA LEU A 263 -6.96 6.67 -2.38
C LEU A 263 -5.93 7.24 -1.39
N ARG A 264 -6.27 8.32 -0.71
CA ARG A 264 -5.40 8.88 0.32
C ARG A 264 -5.68 8.24 1.69
N GLN A 265 -4.68 8.30 2.57
CA GLN A 265 -4.81 7.86 3.97
C GLN A 265 -5.81 8.75 4.72
N ASP A 266 -5.68 10.07 4.55
CA ASP A 266 -6.46 11.10 5.23
C ASP A 266 -7.97 11.04 4.96
N ASN A 267 -8.40 10.42 3.86
CA ASN A 267 -9.83 10.31 3.48
C ASN A 267 -10.34 8.86 3.46
N ALA A 268 -9.66 7.93 4.09
CA ALA A 268 -10.08 6.52 4.07
C ALA A 268 -11.42 6.33 4.77
N ASP A 269 -11.70 7.09 5.83
CA ASP A 269 -13.00 7.11 6.51
C ASP A 269 -14.12 7.57 5.57
N LEU A 270 -13.91 8.66 4.80
CA LEU A 270 -14.90 9.17 3.85
C LEU A 270 -15.25 8.19 2.72
N ARG A 271 -14.37 7.23 2.44
CA ARG A 271 -14.58 6.22 1.38
C ARG A 271 -15.16 4.90 1.90
N LEU A 272 -14.86 4.50 3.13
CA LEU A 272 -15.06 3.14 3.59
C LEU A 272 -15.99 3.02 4.80
N THR A 273 -16.26 4.09 5.55
CA THR A 273 -17.08 4.00 6.79
C THR A 273 -18.52 3.61 6.50
N ASP A 274 -19.15 4.13 5.45
CA ASP A 274 -20.50 3.69 5.05
C ASP A 274 -20.54 2.18 4.78
N ILE A 275 -19.55 1.67 4.04
CA ILE A 275 -19.44 0.24 3.74
C ILE A 275 -19.22 -0.58 5.02
N GLY A 276 -18.34 -0.10 5.91
CA GLY A 276 -18.05 -0.76 7.18
C GLY A 276 -19.28 -0.83 8.10
N HIS A 277 -20.09 0.22 8.12
CA HIS A 277 -21.35 0.26 8.86
C HIS A 277 -22.39 -0.70 8.26
N ASP A 278 -22.58 -0.69 6.94
CA ASP A 278 -23.54 -1.56 6.25
C ASP A 278 -23.28 -3.05 6.47
N ILE A 279 -22.02 -3.46 6.58
CA ILE A 279 -21.66 -4.86 6.85
C ILE A 279 -21.62 -5.21 8.35
N GLY A 280 -21.78 -4.22 9.24
CA GLY A 280 -21.87 -4.40 10.68
C GLY A 280 -20.51 -4.39 11.42
N LEU A 281 -19.44 -3.88 10.82
CA LEU A 281 -18.12 -3.70 11.46
C LEU A 281 -18.00 -2.39 12.23
N ILE A 282 -18.78 -1.38 11.88
CA ILE A 282 -18.78 -0.06 12.51
C ILE A 282 -20.13 0.12 13.20
N ASP A 283 -20.11 0.44 14.49
CA ASP A 283 -21.29 0.69 15.29
C ASP A 283 -21.94 2.05 14.98
N ASP A 284 -23.17 2.21 15.47
CA ASP A 284 -23.98 3.41 15.22
C ASP A 284 -23.36 4.68 15.83
N GLU A 285 -22.63 4.57 16.97
CA GLU A 285 -22.01 5.74 17.62
C GLU A 285 -20.86 6.28 16.76
N ARG A 286 -19.97 5.40 16.32
CA ARG A 286 -18.86 5.73 15.42
C ARG A 286 -19.38 6.24 14.08
N TYR A 287 -20.45 5.64 13.56
CA TYR A 287 -21.06 6.07 12.31
C TYR A 287 -21.68 7.47 12.41
N LYS A 288 -22.33 7.81 13.53
CA LYS A 288 -22.86 9.17 13.79
C LYS A 288 -21.74 10.21 13.82
N LYS A 289 -20.63 9.94 14.50
CA LYS A 289 -19.46 10.83 14.52
C LYS A 289 -18.91 11.08 13.10
N PHE A 290 -18.79 10.02 12.33
CA PHE A 290 -18.38 10.11 10.92
C PHE A 290 -19.36 10.93 10.07
N CYS A 291 -20.67 10.72 10.19
CA CYS A 291 -21.67 11.49 9.46
C CYS A 291 -21.59 12.98 9.80
N HIS A 292 -21.38 13.31 11.08
CA HIS A 292 -21.20 14.68 11.52
C HIS A 292 -19.95 15.34 10.90
N LYS A 293 -18.79 14.63 10.93
CA LYS A 293 -17.57 15.08 10.25
C LYS A 293 -17.82 15.38 8.77
N ARG A 294 -18.46 14.44 8.07
CA ARG A 294 -18.78 14.58 6.63
C ARG A 294 -19.71 15.79 6.35
N GLU A 295 -20.68 16.03 7.24
CA GLU A 295 -21.58 17.17 7.15
C GLU A 295 -20.82 18.49 7.34
N LEU A 296 -19.93 18.58 8.35
CA LEU A 296 -19.09 19.75 8.57
C LEU A 296 -18.21 20.07 7.34
N ILE A 297 -17.58 19.07 6.74
CA ILE A 297 -16.75 19.25 5.54
C ILE A 297 -17.61 19.82 4.39
N ASN A 298 -18.74 19.18 4.11
CA ASN A 298 -19.59 19.57 2.97
C ASN A 298 -20.21 20.96 3.15
N SER A 299 -20.80 21.22 4.32
CA SER A 299 -21.43 22.52 4.61
C SER A 299 -20.43 23.68 4.55
N GLU A 300 -19.21 23.45 5.03
CA GLU A 300 -18.18 24.49 4.99
C GLU A 300 -17.64 24.73 3.57
N ILE A 301 -17.46 23.69 2.77
CA ILE A 301 -17.10 23.85 1.35
C ILE A 301 -18.19 24.64 0.61
N ASP A 302 -19.47 24.33 0.83
CA ASP A 302 -20.60 25.04 0.22
C ASP A 302 -20.64 26.51 0.67
N ARG A 303 -20.36 26.80 1.95
CA ARG A 303 -20.23 28.16 2.47
C ARG A 303 -19.10 28.92 1.78
N LEU A 304 -17.92 28.32 1.70
CA LEU A 304 -16.74 28.93 1.06
C LEU A 304 -16.92 29.13 -0.44
N ASP A 305 -17.64 28.27 -1.14
CA ASP A 305 -17.96 28.41 -2.55
C ASP A 305 -18.97 29.58 -2.79
N SER A 306 -19.87 29.83 -1.83
CA SER A 306 -20.92 30.88 -1.93
C SER A 306 -20.48 32.22 -1.36
N THR A 307 -19.48 32.27 -0.43
CA THR A 307 -19.03 33.51 0.20
C THR A 307 -18.10 34.29 -0.72
N MET A 308 -18.54 35.45 -1.18
CA MET A 308 -17.80 36.31 -2.11
C MET A 308 -17.09 37.44 -1.39
N VAL A 309 -15.82 37.64 -1.68
CA VAL A 309 -15.00 38.76 -1.23
C VAL A 309 -14.75 39.73 -2.39
N GLY A 310 -14.97 41.03 -2.14
CA GLY A 310 -14.75 42.08 -3.13
C GLY A 310 -13.30 42.51 -3.23
N ALA A 311 -12.91 43.13 -4.35
CA ALA A 311 -11.57 43.66 -4.57
C ALA A 311 -11.34 45.03 -3.86
N ASN A 312 -11.72 45.15 -2.57
CA ASN A 312 -11.53 46.34 -1.77
C ASN A 312 -10.08 46.45 -1.24
N LYS A 313 -9.73 47.63 -0.68
CA LYS A 313 -8.36 47.93 -0.21
C LYS A 313 -7.85 46.90 0.82
N SER A 314 -8.68 46.56 1.80
CA SER A 314 -8.30 45.61 2.87
C SER A 314 -7.95 44.24 2.33
N ILE A 315 -8.77 43.72 1.40
CA ILE A 315 -8.52 42.42 0.75
C ILE A 315 -7.24 42.46 -0.11
N GLN A 316 -6.99 43.57 -0.83
CA GLN A 316 -5.77 43.71 -1.62
C GLN A 316 -4.51 43.75 -0.76
N GLU A 317 -4.54 44.47 0.37
CA GLU A 317 -3.45 44.53 1.34
C GLU A 317 -3.19 43.17 1.97
N PHE A 318 -4.25 42.45 2.35
CA PHE A 318 -4.13 41.07 2.84
C PHE A 318 -3.49 40.15 1.80
N LEU A 319 -3.98 40.12 0.57
CA LEU A 319 -3.43 39.27 -0.50
C LEU A 319 -1.97 39.60 -0.77
N THR A 320 -1.60 40.88 -0.79
CA THR A 320 -0.22 41.34 -0.97
C THR A 320 0.67 40.88 0.19
N SER A 321 0.19 40.95 1.43
CA SER A 321 0.96 40.50 2.61
C SER A 321 1.21 38.98 2.60
N MET A 322 0.30 38.22 1.98
CA MET A 322 0.45 36.76 1.79
C MET A 322 1.25 36.38 0.54
N GLY A 323 1.80 37.35 -0.19
CA GLY A 323 2.52 37.12 -1.44
C GLY A 323 1.61 36.65 -2.58
N SER A 324 0.30 36.82 -2.46
CA SER A 324 -0.69 36.42 -3.45
C SER A 324 -1.03 37.56 -4.42
N THR A 325 -1.50 37.20 -5.61
CA THR A 325 -1.97 38.16 -6.62
C THR A 325 -3.25 38.87 -6.17
N THR A 326 -3.32 40.18 -6.41
CA THR A 326 -4.50 41.00 -6.14
C THR A 326 -5.69 40.60 -6.99
N LEU A 327 -6.92 40.88 -6.50
CA LEU A 327 -8.17 40.60 -7.23
C LEU A 327 -8.48 41.72 -8.23
N LYS A 328 -8.92 41.35 -9.42
CA LYS A 328 -9.51 42.28 -10.40
C LYS A 328 -11.02 42.39 -10.25
N THR A 329 -11.67 41.33 -9.84
CA THR A 329 -13.10 41.19 -9.60
C THR A 329 -13.34 40.45 -8.28
N ALA A 330 -14.57 40.45 -7.80
CA ALA A 330 -14.91 39.60 -6.64
C ALA A 330 -14.61 38.12 -6.93
N ALA A 331 -14.16 37.41 -5.89
CA ALA A 331 -13.85 35.96 -5.93
C ALA A 331 -14.49 35.28 -4.74
N SER A 332 -14.81 34.01 -4.85
CA SER A 332 -15.22 33.21 -3.68
C SER A 332 -14.03 32.90 -2.76
N LEU A 333 -14.31 32.63 -1.48
CA LEU A 333 -13.27 32.21 -0.55
C LEU A 333 -12.61 30.90 -1.01
N SER A 334 -13.37 29.98 -1.60
CA SER A 334 -12.82 28.75 -2.15
C SER A 334 -11.88 29.01 -3.35
N GLU A 335 -12.16 30.01 -4.20
CA GLU A 335 -11.22 30.40 -5.27
C GLU A 335 -9.90 30.95 -4.71
N LEU A 336 -9.94 31.63 -3.56
CA LEU A 336 -8.73 32.08 -2.89
C LEU A 336 -7.93 30.90 -2.30
N ILE A 337 -8.58 29.96 -1.61
CA ILE A 337 -7.93 28.77 -1.05
C ILE A 337 -7.25 27.90 -2.13
N ARG A 338 -7.73 27.93 -3.38
CA ARG A 338 -7.08 27.21 -4.50
C ARG A 338 -5.68 27.71 -4.80
N ARG A 339 -5.32 28.92 -4.36
CA ARG A 339 -3.98 29.47 -4.55
C ARG A 339 -2.99 28.77 -3.62
N PRO A 340 -1.77 28.45 -4.09
CA PRO A 340 -0.79 27.71 -3.29
C PRO A 340 -0.49 28.35 -1.93
N GLU A 341 -0.36 29.68 -1.90
CA GLU A 341 0.00 30.47 -0.72
C GLU A 341 -1.13 30.68 0.29
N LEU A 342 -2.37 30.33 -0.04
CA LEU A 342 -3.53 30.51 0.84
C LEU A 342 -4.08 29.16 1.30
N SER A 343 -4.56 29.11 2.53
CA SER A 343 -5.26 27.96 3.12
C SER A 343 -6.50 28.43 3.88
N TYR A 344 -7.30 27.50 4.38
CA TYR A 344 -8.45 27.79 5.21
C TYR A 344 -8.07 28.64 6.46
N GLU A 345 -6.94 28.33 7.07
CA GLU A 345 -6.42 29.05 8.22
C GLU A 345 -5.90 30.43 7.81
N ALA A 346 -5.20 30.51 6.68
CA ALA A 346 -4.60 31.73 6.20
C ALA A 346 -5.61 32.82 5.87
N ILE A 347 -6.81 32.44 5.39
CA ILE A 347 -7.85 33.40 5.02
C ILE A 347 -8.70 33.91 6.20
N ALA A 348 -8.45 33.44 7.43
CA ALA A 348 -9.22 33.87 8.63
C ALA A 348 -9.37 35.38 8.77
N PRO A 349 -8.35 36.25 8.49
CA PRO A 349 -8.51 37.70 8.59
C PRO A 349 -9.54 38.31 7.64
N ILE A 350 -9.92 37.62 6.58
CA ILE A 350 -10.88 38.09 5.56
C ILE A 350 -12.19 37.31 5.56
N ASP A 351 -12.33 36.36 6.49
CA ASP A 351 -13.54 35.52 6.67
C ASP A 351 -14.08 35.66 8.10
N PRO A 352 -14.81 36.71 8.41
CA PRO A 352 -15.34 36.97 9.75
C PRO A 352 -16.40 35.96 10.20
N GLU A 353 -16.99 35.21 9.26
CA GLU A 353 -17.97 34.15 9.53
C GLU A 353 -17.35 32.75 9.56
N ARG A 354 -16.03 32.68 9.64
CA ARG A 354 -15.29 31.40 9.68
C ARG A 354 -15.71 30.57 10.89
N ASN A 355 -16.01 29.30 10.61
CA ASN A 355 -16.30 28.33 11.67
C ASN A 355 -15.02 27.83 12.36
N GLU A 356 -15.11 27.59 13.68
CA GLU A 356 -14.10 26.79 14.38
C GLU A 356 -14.38 25.32 14.12
N LEU A 357 -13.45 24.65 13.45
CA LEU A 357 -13.59 23.26 13.00
C LEU A 357 -12.42 22.41 13.50
N PRO A 358 -12.63 21.11 13.72
CA PRO A 358 -11.54 20.17 14.00
C PRO A 358 -10.49 20.16 12.87
N GLU A 359 -9.23 19.92 13.24
CA GLU A 359 -8.09 19.97 12.31
C GLU A 359 -8.26 18.99 11.14
N ASP A 360 -8.72 17.77 11.39
CA ASP A 360 -8.97 16.75 10.37
C ASP A 360 -10.10 17.13 9.38
N VAL A 361 -11.04 18.00 9.81
CA VAL A 361 -12.07 18.60 8.93
C VAL A 361 -11.43 19.70 8.08
N ILE A 362 -10.61 20.57 8.69
CA ILE A 362 -9.90 21.65 7.99
C ILE A 362 -8.99 21.10 6.88
N ASP A 363 -8.24 20.05 7.20
CA ASP A 363 -7.38 19.37 6.25
C ASP A 363 -8.16 18.86 5.03
N GLN A 364 -9.33 18.22 5.26
CA GLN A 364 -10.18 17.74 4.17
C GLN A 364 -10.74 18.88 3.32
N ILE A 365 -11.08 20.03 3.93
CA ILE A 365 -11.53 21.23 3.21
C ILE A 365 -10.41 21.76 2.32
N ASN A 366 -9.20 21.97 2.88
CA ASN A 366 -8.03 22.44 2.14
C ASN A 366 -7.71 21.53 0.95
N ILE A 367 -7.64 20.22 1.18
CA ILE A 367 -7.32 19.24 0.14
C ILE A 367 -8.43 19.22 -0.94
N SER A 368 -9.69 19.16 -0.52
CA SER A 368 -10.84 19.09 -1.45
C SER A 368 -10.91 20.30 -2.37
N ILE A 369 -10.63 21.49 -1.85
CA ILE A 369 -10.66 22.74 -2.62
C ILE A 369 -9.44 22.86 -3.53
N LYS A 370 -8.21 22.67 -2.99
CA LYS A 370 -6.97 22.82 -3.74
C LYS A 370 -6.83 21.83 -4.89
N TYR A 371 -7.23 20.59 -4.65
CA TYR A 371 -7.08 19.52 -5.65
C TYR A 371 -8.37 19.20 -6.43
N LYS A 372 -9.42 20.00 -6.29
CA LYS A 372 -10.74 19.77 -6.90
C LYS A 372 -10.65 19.35 -8.38
N GLY A 373 -9.96 20.11 -9.20
CA GLY A 373 -9.87 19.83 -10.64
C GLY A 373 -9.16 18.52 -10.98
N TYR A 374 -8.19 18.10 -10.17
CA TYR A 374 -7.50 16.80 -10.34
C TYR A 374 -8.37 15.66 -9.84
N ILE A 375 -9.04 15.84 -8.71
CA ILE A 375 -9.98 14.87 -8.12
C ILE A 375 -11.13 14.60 -9.09
N ASP A 376 -11.75 15.65 -9.64
CA ASP A 376 -12.87 15.54 -10.57
C ASP A 376 -12.46 14.80 -11.85
N ARG A 377 -11.28 15.06 -12.38
CA ARG A 377 -10.71 14.33 -13.53
C ARG A 377 -10.52 12.84 -13.21
N GLN A 378 -10.00 12.51 -12.03
CA GLN A 378 -9.88 11.11 -11.63
C GLN A 378 -11.25 10.43 -11.44
N LYS A 379 -12.23 11.13 -10.88
CA LYS A 379 -13.61 10.61 -10.77
C LYS A 379 -14.22 10.29 -12.14
N GLU A 380 -13.97 11.11 -13.14
CA GLU A 380 -14.39 10.80 -14.52
C GLU A 380 -13.73 9.55 -15.07
N GLN A 381 -12.40 9.39 -14.87
CA GLN A 381 -11.70 8.18 -15.26
C GLN A 381 -12.26 6.93 -14.56
N VAL A 382 -12.55 7.02 -13.26
CA VAL A 382 -13.20 5.95 -12.49
C VAL A 382 -14.56 5.61 -13.08
N ASN A 383 -15.39 6.61 -13.41
CA ASN A 383 -16.70 6.38 -14.00
C ASN A 383 -16.62 5.65 -15.36
N GLN A 384 -15.64 6.00 -16.18
CA GLN A 384 -15.40 5.28 -17.44
C GLN A 384 -14.95 3.83 -17.17
N PHE A 385 -14.07 3.64 -16.22
CA PHE A 385 -13.55 2.32 -15.83
C PHE A 385 -14.67 1.42 -15.25
N LYS A 386 -15.53 1.95 -14.38
CA LYS A 386 -16.69 1.24 -13.83
C LYS A 386 -17.64 0.71 -14.91
N LYS A 387 -17.74 1.39 -16.06
CA LYS A 387 -18.52 0.89 -17.21
C LYS A 387 -17.95 -0.44 -17.75
N LEU A 388 -16.65 -0.64 -17.69
CA LEU A 388 -16.00 -1.90 -18.09
C LEU A 388 -16.15 -2.97 -17.00
N GLU A 389 -15.99 -2.59 -15.73
CA GLU A 389 -16.17 -3.49 -14.58
C GLU A 389 -17.60 -4.05 -14.50
N ASN A 390 -18.59 -3.22 -14.81
CA ASN A 390 -20.00 -3.64 -14.81
C ASN A 390 -20.35 -4.57 -15.98
N ARG A 391 -19.47 -4.73 -16.97
CA ARG A 391 -19.66 -5.68 -18.07
C ARG A 391 -19.16 -7.06 -17.68
N ARG A 392 -20.05 -7.88 -17.12
CA ARG A 392 -19.75 -9.24 -16.71
C ARG A 392 -19.42 -10.12 -17.92
N ILE A 393 -18.49 -11.04 -17.70
CA ILE A 393 -18.17 -12.14 -18.59
C ILE A 393 -18.92 -13.36 -18.06
N PRO A 394 -19.73 -14.04 -18.90
CA PRO A 394 -20.42 -15.26 -18.48
C PRO A 394 -19.43 -16.33 -18.02
N ALA A 395 -19.75 -17.04 -16.93
CA ALA A 395 -18.87 -18.07 -16.39
C ALA A 395 -18.67 -19.27 -17.35
N ASP A 396 -19.62 -19.47 -18.26
CA ASP A 396 -19.66 -20.55 -19.27
C ASP A 396 -19.03 -20.13 -20.60
N ILE A 397 -18.34 -18.99 -20.68
CA ILE A 397 -17.71 -18.53 -21.92
C ILE A 397 -16.62 -19.50 -22.38
N ASP A 398 -16.71 -19.96 -23.63
CA ASP A 398 -15.57 -20.60 -24.32
C ASP A 398 -14.81 -19.53 -25.12
N TYR A 399 -13.60 -19.23 -24.69
CA TYR A 399 -12.75 -18.27 -25.40
C TYR A 399 -12.25 -18.79 -26.77
N ASN A 400 -12.42 -20.08 -27.07
CA ASN A 400 -12.14 -20.62 -28.41
C ASN A 400 -13.15 -20.14 -29.43
N ASP A 401 -14.38 -19.87 -29.04
CA ASP A 401 -15.44 -19.35 -29.90
C ASP A 401 -15.25 -17.85 -30.22
N VAL A 402 -14.38 -17.15 -29.47
CA VAL A 402 -14.11 -15.72 -29.69
C VAL A 402 -13.15 -15.57 -30.86
N THR A 403 -13.70 -15.32 -32.07
CA THR A 403 -12.92 -15.10 -33.28
C THR A 403 -12.06 -13.84 -33.18
N ASN A 404 -10.89 -13.86 -33.83
CA ASN A 404 -9.91 -12.75 -33.84
C ASN A 404 -9.26 -12.41 -32.48
N LEU A 405 -9.42 -13.25 -31.46
CA LEU A 405 -8.68 -13.13 -30.22
C LEU A 405 -7.27 -13.71 -30.41
N ARG A 406 -6.24 -12.95 -30.03
CA ARG A 406 -4.84 -13.40 -30.10
C ARG A 406 -4.64 -14.66 -29.25
N LYS A 407 -3.76 -15.57 -29.71
CA LYS A 407 -3.49 -16.83 -29.01
C LYS A 407 -3.06 -16.63 -27.56
N GLU A 408 -2.17 -15.69 -27.31
CA GLU A 408 -1.71 -15.36 -25.95
C GLU A 408 -2.86 -14.85 -25.06
N ALA A 409 -3.65 -13.89 -25.57
CA ALA A 409 -4.80 -13.35 -24.84
C ALA A 409 -5.82 -14.46 -24.52
N ARG A 410 -6.10 -15.34 -25.47
CA ARG A 410 -6.99 -16.50 -25.29
C ARG A 410 -6.50 -17.41 -24.16
N GLN A 411 -5.22 -17.79 -24.19
CA GLN A 411 -4.62 -18.65 -23.15
C GLN A 411 -4.71 -18.00 -21.76
N LYS A 412 -4.41 -16.71 -21.67
CA LYS A 412 -4.46 -15.98 -20.40
C LYS A 412 -5.89 -15.84 -19.87
N LEU A 413 -6.85 -15.54 -20.74
CA LEU A 413 -8.26 -15.46 -20.36
C LEU A 413 -8.82 -16.81 -19.89
N MET A 414 -8.45 -17.91 -20.55
CA MET A 414 -8.83 -19.28 -20.15
C MET A 414 -8.24 -19.65 -18.79
N LEU A 415 -7.00 -19.25 -18.52
CA LEU A 415 -6.29 -19.52 -17.26
C LEU A 415 -6.88 -18.72 -16.08
N ILE A 416 -7.05 -17.41 -16.27
CA ILE A 416 -7.43 -16.48 -15.18
C ILE A 416 -8.94 -16.48 -14.97
N LYS A 417 -9.73 -16.66 -16.05
CA LYS A 417 -11.21 -16.64 -16.02
C LYS A 417 -11.75 -15.35 -15.35
N PRO A 418 -11.46 -14.16 -15.92
CA PRO A 418 -11.90 -12.90 -15.35
C PRO A 418 -13.44 -12.81 -15.30
N GLU A 419 -13.98 -12.21 -14.24
CA GLU A 419 -15.42 -12.06 -14.02
C GLU A 419 -16.04 -10.95 -14.86
N ASN A 420 -15.23 -9.98 -15.29
CA ASN A 420 -15.69 -8.81 -16.04
C ASN A 420 -14.63 -8.31 -17.04
N ILE A 421 -15.04 -7.38 -17.90
CA ILE A 421 -14.17 -6.80 -18.94
C ILE A 421 -13.06 -5.93 -18.32
N GLY A 422 -13.31 -5.26 -17.21
CA GLY A 422 -12.30 -4.48 -16.50
C GLY A 422 -11.14 -5.37 -16.05
N GLN A 423 -11.43 -6.50 -15.40
CA GLN A 423 -10.41 -7.49 -15.03
C GLN A 423 -9.66 -8.02 -16.26
N ALA A 424 -10.41 -8.42 -17.32
CA ALA A 424 -9.81 -8.91 -18.56
C ALA A 424 -8.80 -7.91 -19.14
N SER A 425 -9.09 -6.62 -19.11
CA SER A 425 -8.22 -5.56 -19.64
C SER A 425 -6.89 -5.37 -18.87
N ARG A 426 -6.82 -5.83 -17.61
CA ARG A 426 -5.62 -5.74 -16.76
C ARG A 426 -4.73 -6.97 -16.82
N ILE A 427 -5.18 -8.03 -17.44
CA ILE A 427 -4.39 -9.26 -17.59
C ILE A 427 -3.20 -9.00 -18.51
N SER A 428 -1.99 -9.29 -18.03
CA SER A 428 -0.78 -9.20 -18.84
C SER A 428 -0.88 -10.13 -20.07
N GLY A 429 -0.66 -9.59 -21.27
CA GLY A 429 -0.85 -10.30 -22.53
C GLY A 429 -2.20 -10.07 -23.21
N VAL A 430 -3.16 -9.42 -22.55
CA VAL A 430 -4.43 -8.97 -23.14
C VAL A 430 -4.32 -7.49 -23.52
N SER A 431 -4.42 -7.20 -24.82
CA SER A 431 -4.33 -5.83 -25.34
C SER A 431 -5.68 -5.13 -25.41
N PRO A 432 -5.73 -3.81 -25.59
CA PRO A 432 -6.98 -3.08 -25.84
C PRO A 432 -7.77 -3.61 -27.06
N ALA A 433 -7.06 -4.11 -28.10
CA ALA A 433 -7.69 -4.74 -29.26
C ALA A 433 -8.41 -6.04 -28.89
N ASP A 434 -7.78 -6.89 -28.05
CA ASP A 434 -8.40 -8.13 -27.56
C ASP A 434 -9.65 -7.83 -26.72
N VAL A 435 -9.59 -6.77 -25.88
CA VAL A 435 -10.74 -6.31 -25.09
C VAL A 435 -11.88 -5.86 -26.00
N THR A 436 -11.57 -5.16 -27.10
CA THR A 436 -12.59 -4.74 -28.09
C THR A 436 -13.23 -5.95 -28.75
N VAL A 437 -12.44 -6.94 -29.17
CA VAL A 437 -12.94 -8.20 -29.75
C VAL A 437 -13.87 -8.90 -28.76
N LEU A 438 -13.48 -9.02 -27.50
CA LEU A 438 -14.29 -9.64 -26.46
C LEU A 438 -15.61 -8.88 -26.23
N LEU A 439 -15.58 -7.54 -26.23
CA LEU A 439 -16.77 -6.70 -26.11
C LEU A 439 -17.76 -6.90 -27.28
N ILE A 440 -17.24 -7.04 -28.50
CA ILE A 440 -18.07 -7.30 -29.69
C ILE A 440 -18.72 -8.67 -29.57
N TYR A 441 -17.94 -9.69 -29.22
CA TYR A 441 -18.44 -11.05 -29.03
C TYR A 441 -19.55 -11.13 -27.97
N LEU A 442 -19.34 -10.48 -26.81
CA LEU A 442 -20.35 -10.45 -25.75
C LEU A 442 -21.64 -9.67 -26.14
N LYS A 443 -21.56 -8.73 -27.10
CA LYS A 443 -22.73 -8.08 -27.66
C LYS A 443 -23.49 -8.95 -28.65
N SER A 444 -22.79 -9.78 -29.42
CA SER A 444 -23.41 -10.67 -30.41
C SER A 444 -24.09 -11.88 -29.78
N ARG A 445 -23.73 -12.21 -28.52
CA ARG A 445 -24.31 -13.34 -27.76
C ARG A 445 -25.64 -12.97 -27.05
N LYS A 446 -26.00 -11.68 -27.06
CA LYS A 446 -27.31 -11.18 -26.60
C LYS A 446 -28.32 -11.21 -27.73
#